data_08e95d68e39fdfee3bd50f6e88bd4ac2
#
_entry.id   08e95d68e39fdfee3bd50f6e88bd4ac2
#
_cell.length_a   1.000
_cell.length_b   1.000
_cell.length_c   1.000
_cell.angle_alpha   90.00
_cell.angle_beta   90.00
_cell.angle_gamma   90.00
#
_symmetry.space_group_name_H-M   'P 1'
#
loop_
_entity.id
_entity.type
_entity.pdbx_description
1 polymer ?
#
loop_
_entity_poly.entity_id
_entity_poly.type
_entity_poly.pdbx_seq_one_letter_code
_entity_poly.pdbx_strand_id
1 'polypeptide(L)'
;VLTPERLLYLLLERPDFKLDYLFIDEAHKISSKDSRSPFYYKIVDLLSKRDDKPHFIFSSPNIPNPDFYLNLINTSNDDISEKMTTSYSPVSQMKYIIDLVEKEVKVHNDYSKEFVSVAKLKENVSLTQMIKTAGRDSQNIVYCSATSKAIEYALDYANSIKTQEDNAELLALSREIKGQIHADYYLADLLTKGV
;
A
#
# COMPACT_ATOMS: atom_id res chain seq x y z
N VAL A 1 -7.84 13.03 10.00
CA VAL A 1 -6.65 12.24 9.61
C VAL A 1 -5.53 13.21 9.24
N LEU A 2 -4.33 13.00 9.79
CA LEU A 2 -3.15 13.82 9.54
C LEU A 2 -1.97 12.92 9.15
N THR A 3 -1.04 13.46 8.38
CA THR A 3 0.27 12.83 8.22
C THR A 3 1.11 13.03 9.50
N PRO A 4 2.12 12.18 9.76
CA PRO A 4 2.94 12.33 10.96
C PRO A 4 3.64 13.71 11.03
N GLU A 5 4.08 14.26 9.90
CA GLU A 5 4.68 15.58 9.85
C GLU A 5 3.70 16.66 10.31
N ARG A 6 2.48 16.64 9.77
CA ARG A 6 1.43 17.63 10.12
C ARG A 6 1.01 17.52 11.58
N LEU A 7 0.91 16.29 12.11
CA LEU A 7 0.58 16.11 13.51
C LEU A 7 1.71 16.64 14.40
N LEU A 8 2.97 16.37 14.07
CA LEU A 8 4.09 16.89 14.84
C LEU A 8 4.10 18.42 14.85
N TYR A 9 3.91 19.08 13.71
CA TYR A 9 3.82 20.56 13.65
C TYR A 9 2.65 21.09 14.50
N LEU A 10 1.49 20.44 14.43
CA LEU A 10 0.35 20.83 15.27
C LEU A 10 0.67 20.76 16.77
N LEU A 11 1.33 19.68 17.21
CA LEU A 11 1.70 19.48 18.60
C LEU A 11 2.78 20.46 19.08
N LEU A 12 3.66 20.91 18.20
CA LEU A 12 4.68 21.93 18.50
C LEU A 12 4.07 23.33 18.56
N GLU A 13 3.15 23.66 17.66
CA GLU A 13 2.46 24.96 17.61
C GLU A 13 1.43 25.10 18.74
N ARG A 14 0.80 24.00 19.14
CA ARG A 14 -0.19 23.92 20.19
C ARG A 14 0.14 22.84 21.19
N PRO A 15 1.06 23.09 22.14
CA PRO A 15 1.43 22.10 23.16
C PRO A 15 0.28 21.68 24.05
N ASP A 16 -0.73 22.52 24.20
CA ASP A 16 -1.97 22.30 24.96
C ASP A 16 -3.07 21.55 24.20
N PHE A 17 -2.81 21.21 22.93
CA PHE A 17 -3.79 20.48 22.09
C PHE A 17 -4.07 19.09 22.70
N LYS A 18 -5.31 18.87 23.14
CA LYS A 18 -5.74 17.64 23.77
C LYS A 18 -6.10 16.58 22.75
N LEU A 19 -5.70 15.36 23.04
CA LEU A 19 -6.00 14.17 22.27
C LEU A 19 -6.47 13.08 23.26
N ASP A 20 -7.65 12.53 23.04
CA ASP A 20 -8.12 11.38 23.80
C ASP A 20 -7.57 10.07 23.25
N TYR A 21 -7.46 9.99 21.93
CA TYR A 21 -6.97 8.82 21.19
C TYR A 21 -5.99 9.20 20.09
N LEU A 22 -4.89 8.48 20.01
CA LEU A 22 -3.97 8.52 18.87
C LEU A 22 -3.98 7.16 18.18
N PHE A 23 -4.58 7.12 17.00
CA PHE A 23 -4.59 5.94 16.13
C PHE A 23 -3.46 6.05 15.09
N ILE A 24 -2.51 5.13 15.14
CA ILE A 24 -1.40 5.03 14.18
C ILE A 24 -1.63 3.81 13.31
N ASP A 25 -2.08 4.07 12.08
CA ASP A 25 -2.19 3.05 11.06
C ASP A 25 -0.84 2.78 10.38
N GLU A 26 -0.66 1.58 9.87
CA GLU A 26 0.62 1.13 9.29
C GLU A 26 1.82 1.33 10.26
N ALA A 27 1.62 1.00 11.53
CA ALA A 27 2.57 1.27 12.61
C ALA A 27 3.96 0.62 12.39
N HIS A 28 4.07 -0.39 11.51
CA HIS A 28 5.37 -0.96 11.12
C HIS A 28 6.32 0.08 10.50
N LYS A 29 5.81 1.20 9.99
CA LYS A 29 6.62 2.32 9.49
C LYS A 29 7.45 3.00 10.57
N ILE A 30 7.06 2.86 11.85
CA ILE A 30 7.83 3.39 12.97
C ILE A 30 9.20 2.71 13.04
N SER A 31 9.24 1.40 12.86
CA SER A 31 10.47 0.58 12.94
C SER A 31 11.16 0.36 11.58
N SER A 32 10.55 0.82 10.50
CA SER A 32 11.14 0.69 9.17
C SER A 32 12.23 1.74 8.91
N LYS A 33 13.04 1.55 7.87
CA LYS A 33 13.97 2.57 7.37
C LYS A 33 13.25 3.67 6.57
N ASP A 34 12.02 4.01 6.95
CA ASP A 34 11.25 5.09 6.33
C ASP A 34 11.75 6.44 6.84
N SER A 35 11.83 7.43 5.94
CA SER A 35 12.19 8.80 6.28
C SER A 35 11.23 9.46 7.28
N ARG A 36 10.04 8.90 7.44
CA ARG A 36 9.00 9.36 8.39
C ARG A 36 9.14 8.77 9.78
N SER A 37 9.94 7.72 9.98
CA SER A 37 10.16 7.08 11.27
C SER A 37 10.46 8.08 12.40
N PRO A 38 11.36 9.08 12.23
CA PRO A 38 11.67 10.05 13.27
C PRO A 38 10.47 10.88 13.74
N PHE A 39 9.54 11.18 12.81
CA PHE A 39 8.32 11.94 13.16
C PHE A 39 7.40 11.13 14.07
N TYR A 40 7.21 9.85 13.79
CA TYR A 40 6.43 8.96 14.66
C TYR A 40 7.04 8.85 16.06
N TYR A 41 8.34 8.63 16.16
CA TYR A 41 9.04 8.58 17.46
C TYR A 41 8.85 9.86 18.25
N LYS A 42 9.00 11.02 17.59
CA LYS A 42 8.86 12.31 18.26
C LYS A 42 7.44 12.57 18.74
N ILE A 43 6.43 12.19 17.97
CA ILE A 43 5.02 12.31 18.35
C ILE A 43 4.73 11.45 19.57
N VAL A 44 5.14 10.17 19.54
CA VAL A 44 4.92 9.25 20.67
C VAL A 44 5.66 9.76 21.92
N ASP A 45 6.91 10.19 21.78
CA ASP A 45 7.70 10.75 22.90
C ASP A 45 7.05 11.99 23.52
N LEU A 46 6.57 12.92 22.69
CA LEU A 46 5.91 14.14 23.17
C LEU A 46 4.60 13.83 23.92
N LEU A 47 3.79 12.93 23.39
CA LEU A 47 2.48 12.63 23.94
C LEU A 47 2.54 11.69 25.15
N SER A 48 3.47 10.73 25.17
CA SER A 48 3.63 9.78 26.28
C SER A 48 4.15 10.44 27.57
N LYS A 49 4.76 11.63 27.47
CA LYS A 49 5.29 12.40 28.61
C LYS A 49 4.27 13.35 29.23
N ARG A 50 3.09 13.47 28.64
CA ARG A 50 2.03 14.34 29.19
C ARG A 50 1.33 13.68 30.37
N ASP A 51 0.80 14.50 31.27
CA ASP A 51 -0.07 14.02 32.33
C ASP A 51 -1.41 13.54 31.76
N ASP A 52 -1.92 14.23 30.74
CA ASP A 52 -3.13 13.89 29.97
C ASP A 52 -2.78 13.12 28.68
N LYS A 53 -1.96 12.05 28.82
CA LYS A 53 -1.55 11.23 27.66
C LYS A 53 -2.76 10.57 26.97
N PRO A 54 -2.78 10.53 25.62
CA PRO A 54 -3.86 9.86 24.89
C PRO A 54 -3.78 8.34 25.01
N HIS A 55 -4.88 7.67 24.70
CA HIS A 55 -4.86 6.24 24.42
C HIS A 55 -4.18 5.99 23.07
N PHE A 56 -3.10 5.21 23.07
CA PHE A 56 -2.38 4.86 21.85
C PHE A 56 -2.93 3.57 21.24
N ILE A 57 -3.27 3.61 19.97
CA ILE A 57 -3.72 2.45 19.20
C ILE A 57 -2.80 2.28 18.00
N PHE A 58 -2.07 1.17 17.96
CA PHE A 58 -1.19 0.83 16.86
C PHE A 58 -1.84 -0.28 16.02
N SER A 59 -2.02 -0.02 14.72
CA SER A 59 -2.54 -0.98 13.75
C SER A 59 -1.48 -1.25 12.70
N SER A 60 -1.23 -2.51 12.41
CA SER A 60 -0.32 -2.88 11.34
C SER A 60 -0.51 -4.32 10.89
N PRO A 61 -0.41 -4.60 9.58
CA PRO A 61 -0.29 -5.95 9.09
C PRO A 61 1.10 -6.52 9.43
N ASN A 62 1.16 -7.83 9.72
CA ASN A 62 2.42 -8.59 9.80
C ASN A 62 3.49 -8.04 10.75
N ILE A 63 3.11 -7.64 11.95
CA ILE A 63 4.08 -7.28 12.98
C ILE A 63 4.51 -8.56 13.72
N PRO A 64 5.78 -8.97 13.63
CA PRO A 64 6.26 -10.16 14.32
C PRO A 64 6.34 -9.99 15.84
N ASN A 65 6.52 -8.76 16.31
CA ASN A 65 6.62 -8.44 17.74
C ASN A 65 5.82 -7.17 18.07
N PRO A 66 4.52 -7.27 18.38
CA PRO A 66 3.69 -6.12 18.75
C PRO A 66 4.11 -5.47 20.06
N ASP A 67 4.77 -6.18 20.98
CA ASP A 67 5.23 -5.66 22.27
C ASP A 67 6.26 -4.52 22.08
N PHE A 68 6.92 -4.44 20.94
CA PHE A 68 7.80 -3.32 20.59
C PHE A 68 7.11 -1.97 20.71
N TYR A 69 5.85 -1.86 20.27
CA TYR A 69 5.10 -0.59 20.30
C TYR A 69 4.69 -0.20 21.73
N LEU A 70 4.40 -1.18 22.58
CA LEU A 70 4.11 -0.93 23.98
C LEU A 70 5.34 -0.38 24.73
N ASN A 71 6.53 -0.82 24.34
CA ASN A 71 7.79 -0.32 24.89
C ASN A 71 8.15 1.10 24.44
N LEU A 72 7.55 1.62 23.37
CA LEU A 72 7.73 3.02 22.94
C LEU A 72 6.98 4.00 23.83
N ILE A 73 5.94 3.53 24.49
CA ILE A 73 5.14 4.32 25.40
C ILE A 73 5.70 4.06 26.79
N ASN A 74 6.09 5.12 27.51
CA ASN A 74 6.45 4.99 28.92
C ASN A 74 5.19 4.62 29.70
N THR A 75 4.91 3.32 29.78
CA THR A 75 3.78 2.79 30.55
C THR A 75 4.16 2.76 32.05
N SER A 76 3.32 3.34 32.89
CA SER A 76 3.37 3.09 34.31
C SER A 76 2.79 1.70 34.62
N ASN A 77 3.09 1.15 35.79
CA ASN A 77 2.57 -0.17 36.19
C ASN A 77 1.02 -0.24 36.24
N ASP A 78 0.36 0.91 36.23
CA ASP A 78 -1.10 1.04 36.28
C ASP A 78 -1.75 1.16 34.89
N ASP A 79 -0.94 1.26 33.82
CA ASP A 79 -1.45 1.37 32.46
C ASP A 79 -1.92 0.00 31.96
N ILE A 80 -3.17 -0.06 31.47
CA ILE A 80 -3.72 -1.25 30.84
C ILE A 80 -3.28 -1.27 29.39
N SER A 81 -2.59 -2.34 29.01
CA SER A 81 -2.21 -2.58 27.62
C SER A 81 -2.77 -3.92 27.13
N GLU A 82 -3.32 -3.92 25.93
CA GLU A 82 -3.86 -5.12 25.30
C GLU A 82 -3.30 -5.26 23.91
N LYS A 83 -2.96 -6.50 23.51
CA LYS A 83 -2.61 -6.83 22.13
C LYS A 83 -3.61 -7.80 21.53
N MET A 84 -4.04 -7.48 20.34
CA MET A 84 -4.90 -8.35 19.54
C MET A 84 -4.17 -8.75 18.27
N THR A 85 -4.02 -10.03 18.04
CA THR A 85 -3.45 -10.58 16.81
C THR A 85 -4.46 -11.54 16.17
N THR A 86 -4.57 -11.47 14.86
CA THR A 86 -5.39 -12.43 14.10
C THR A 86 -4.58 -13.00 12.95
N SER A 87 -4.68 -14.30 12.77
CA SER A 87 -4.12 -15.00 11.60
C SER A 87 -5.12 -15.12 10.45
N TYR A 88 -6.35 -14.68 10.66
CA TYR A 88 -7.39 -14.75 9.64
C TYR A 88 -7.31 -13.52 8.74
N SER A 89 -7.19 -13.77 7.43
CA SER A 89 -7.41 -12.73 6.42
C SER A 89 -8.90 -12.73 6.04
N PRO A 90 -9.57 -11.57 6.06
CA PRO A 90 -10.96 -11.47 5.57
C PRO A 90 -11.06 -11.69 4.07
N VAL A 91 -9.93 -11.67 3.36
CA VAL A 91 -9.85 -11.87 1.92
C VAL A 91 -9.00 -13.11 1.62
N SER A 92 -9.56 -14.02 0.83
CA SER A 92 -8.79 -15.14 0.31
C SER A 92 -7.81 -14.66 -0.75
N GLN A 93 -6.52 -14.92 -0.55
CA GLN A 93 -5.46 -14.53 -1.46
C GLN A 93 -4.81 -15.77 -2.06
N MET A 94 -4.79 -15.84 -3.38
CA MET A 94 -3.97 -16.81 -4.10
C MET A 94 -2.66 -16.14 -4.53
N LYS A 95 -1.53 -16.63 -4.03
CA LYS A 95 -0.20 -16.06 -4.31
C LYS A 95 0.51 -16.91 -5.34
N TYR A 96 0.96 -16.27 -6.40
CA TYR A 96 1.71 -16.90 -7.49
C TYR A 96 3.09 -16.27 -7.61
N ILE A 97 4.07 -17.08 -7.97
CA ILE A 97 5.36 -16.64 -8.51
C ILE A 97 5.44 -17.14 -9.95
N ILE A 98 5.68 -16.20 -10.87
CA ILE A 98 5.93 -16.52 -12.27
C ILE A 98 7.40 -16.22 -12.53
N ASP A 99 8.21 -17.27 -12.62
CA ASP A 99 9.62 -17.18 -12.92
C ASP A 99 9.81 -17.20 -14.43
N LEU A 100 10.23 -16.06 -14.99
CA LEU A 100 10.42 -15.91 -16.43
C LEU A 100 11.76 -16.50 -16.91
N VAL A 101 12.71 -16.72 -16.00
CA VAL A 101 14.01 -17.33 -16.30
C VAL A 101 13.87 -18.84 -16.37
N GLU A 102 13.35 -19.44 -15.30
CA GLU A 102 13.10 -20.88 -15.22
C GLU A 102 11.83 -21.32 -15.96
N LYS A 103 11.05 -20.34 -16.45
CA LYS A 103 9.75 -20.56 -17.12
C LYS A 103 8.78 -21.40 -16.31
N GLU A 104 8.68 -21.10 -15.04
CA GLU A 104 7.90 -21.88 -14.10
C GLU A 104 6.85 -21.01 -13.39
N VAL A 105 5.67 -21.58 -13.17
CA VAL A 105 4.60 -20.98 -12.35
C VAL A 105 4.49 -21.75 -11.06
N LYS A 106 4.66 -21.06 -9.94
CA LYS A 106 4.54 -21.60 -8.59
C LYS A 106 3.38 -20.97 -7.86
N VAL A 107 2.67 -21.76 -7.06
CA VAL A 107 1.56 -21.31 -6.20
C VAL A 107 1.96 -21.49 -4.76
N HIS A 108 1.68 -20.50 -3.92
CA HIS A 108 1.86 -20.64 -2.48
C HIS A 108 0.83 -21.60 -1.91
N ASN A 109 1.30 -22.62 -1.21
CA ASN A 109 0.47 -23.52 -0.45
C ASN A 109 0.39 -23.03 0.99
N ASP A 110 -0.78 -22.56 1.43
CA ASP A 110 -0.98 -22.03 2.78
C ASP A 110 -0.82 -23.05 3.89
N TYR A 111 -0.92 -24.33 3.58
CA TYR A 111 -0.73 -25.42 4.54
C TYR A 111 0.76 -25.71 4.77
N SER A 112 1.51 -25.98 3.70
CA SER A 112 2.95 -26.25 3.81
C SER A 112 3.82 -25.00 3.96
N LYS A 113 3.24 -23.80 3.72
CA LYS A 113 3.95 -22.51 3.67
C LYS A 113 5.04 -22.44 2.60
N GLU A 114 4.97 -23.28 1.58
CA GLU A 114 5.94 -23.38 0.49
C GLU A 114 5.29 -23.01 -0.86
N PHE A 115 6.15 -22.66 -1.81
CA PHE A 115 5.74 -22.48 -3.21
C PHE A 115 5.91 -23.81 -3.96
N VAL A 116 4.80 -24.31 -4.51
CA VAL A 116 4.74 -25.55 -5.27
C VAL A 116 4.65 -25.22 -6.76
N SER A 117 5.48 -25.85 -7.57
CA SER A 117 5.41 -25.74 -9.03
C SER A 117 4.13 -26.39 -9.56
N VAL A 118 3.36 -25.63 -10.34
CA VAL A 118 2.07 -26.08 -10.89
C VAL A 118 2.04 -26.09 -12.42
N ALA A 119 2.91 -25.31 -13.07
CA ALA A 119 2.96 -25.27 -14.53
C ALA A 119 4.31 -24.78 -15.03
N LYS A 120 4.63 -25.13 -16.30
CA LYS A 120 5.74 -24.57 -17.04
C LYS A 120 5.23 -23.69 -18.18
N LEU A 121 5.88 -22.54 -18.37
CA LEU A 121 5.60 -21.67 -19.50
C LEU A 121 6.23 -22.24 -20.75
N LYS A 122 5.46 -22.34 -21.82
CA LYS A 122 5.95 -22.88 -23.11
C LYS A 122 6.82 -21.88 -23.86
N GLU A 123 6.54 -20.58 -23.69
CA GLU A 123 7.18 -19.48 -24.40
C GLU A 123 7.61 -18.38 -23.44
N ASN A 124 8.34 -17.40 -23.93
CA ASN A 124 8.61 -16.18 -23.19
C ASN A 124 7.32 -15.36 -23.11
N VAL A 125 6.84 -15.12 -21.91
CA VAL A 125 5.61 -14.38 -21.64
C VAL A 125 5.98 -12.96 -21.22
N SER A 126 5.41 -11.94 -21.87
CA SER A 126 5.57 -10.56 -21.44
C SER A 126 4.62 -10.23 -20.30
N LEU A 127 4.93 -9.16 -19.53
CA LEU A 127 4.04 -8.65 -18.48
C LEU A 127 2.65 -8.32 -19.04
N THR A 128 2.59 -7.70 -20.21
CA THR A 128 1.34 -7.39 -20.92
C THR A 128 0.50 -8.63 -21.21
N GLN A 129 1.12 -9.73 -21.65
CA GLN A 129 0.43 -11.00 -21.86
C GLN A 129 -0.06 -11.60 -20.54
N MET A 130 0.73 -11.53 -19.47
CA MET A 130 0.32 -12.00 -18.15
C MET A 130 -0.89 -11.23 -17.62
N ILE A 131 -0.89 -9.90 -17.72
CA ILE A 131 -2.02 -9.07 -17.33
C ILE A 131 -3.28 -9.43 -18.12
N LYS A 132 -3.17 -9.58 -19.43
CA LYS A 132 -4.30 -9.98 -20.29
C LYS A 132 -4.86 -11.36 -19.97
N THR A 133 -4.01 -12.27 -19.52
CA THR A 133 -4.43 -13.65 -19.26
C THR A 133 -4.96 -13.82 -17.83
N ALA A 134 -4.22 -13.30 -16.84
CA ALA A 134 -4.56 -13.47 -15.43
C ALA A 134 -5.56 -12.41 -14.94
N GLY A 135 -5.51 -11.22 -15.50
CA GLY A 135 -6.36 -10.09 -15.12
C GLY A 135 -7.63 -9.93 -15.94
N ARG A 136 -7.91 -10.86 -16.84
CA ARG A 136 -9.09 -10.85 -17.71
C ARG A 136 -10.36 -10.72 -16.87
N ASP A 137 -11.24 -9.81 -17.27
CA ASP A 137 -12.55 -9.60 -16.66
C ASP A 137 -12.53 -9.11 -15.19
N SER A 138 -11.39 -8.59 -14.71
CA SER A 138 -11.26 -8.04 -13.35
C SER A 138 -10.44 -6.76 -13.31
N GLN A 139 -10.61 -6.00 -12.23
CA GLN A 139 -9.73 -4.86 -11.95
C GLN A 139 -8.36 -5.36 -11.52
N ASN A 140 -7.31 -4.76 -12.06
CA ASN A 140 -5.94 -5.16 -11.81
C ASN A 140 -5.13 -4.00 -11.26
N ILE A 141 -4.28 -4.28 -10.28
CA ILE A 141 -3.27 -3.35 -9.78
C ILE A 141 -1.90 -3.93 -10.09
N VAL A 142 -1.11 -3.20 -10.87
CA VAL A 142 0.27 -3.57 -11.19
C VAL A 142 1.22 -2.71 -10.37
N TYR A 143 1.91 -3.32 -9.42
CA TYR A 143 2.92 -2.64 -8.63
C TYR A 143 4.28 -2.68 -9.32
N CYS A 144 4.93 -1.52 -9.43
CA CYS A 144 6.25 -1.37 -10.01
C CYS A 144 7.22 -0.74 -9.00
N SER A 145 8.48 -1.13 -9.07
CA SER A 145 9.52 -0.62 -8.16
C SER A 145 9.91 0.84 -8.43
N ALA A 146 9.58 1.38 -9.61
CA ALA A 146 9.87 2.75 -10.00
C ALA A 146 8.72 3.34 -10.83
N THR A 147 8.47 4.64 -10.66
CA THR A 147 7.43 5.37 -11.42
C THR A 147 7.65 5.29 -12.94
N SER A 148 8.90 5.40 -13.40
CA SER A 148 9.23 5.28 -14.83
C SER A 148 8.81 3.92 -15.41
N LYS A 149 9.01 2.84 -14.65
CA LYS A 149 8.59 1.49 -15.06
C LYS A 149 7.07 1.34 -15.05
N ALA A 150 6.39 1.95 -14.09
CA ALA A 150 4.93 1.95 -14.07
C ALA A 150 4.35 2.63 -15.32
N ILE A 151 4.91 3.78 -15.71
CA ILE A 151 4.49 4.50 -16.91
C ILE A 151 4.77 3.66 -18.18
N GLU A 152 5.99 3.12 -18.30
CA GLU A 152 6.40 2.26 -19.42
C GLU A 152 5.41 1.09 -19.62
N TYR A 153 5.15 0.34 -18.55
CA TYR A 153 4.25 -0.82 -18.61
C TYR A 153 2.79 -0.44 -18.85
N ALA A 154 2.33 0.69 -18.31
CA ALA A 154 1.00 1.20 -18.57
C ALA A 154 0.81 1.57 -20.04
N LEU A 155 1.79 2.23 -20.66
CA LEU A 155 1.78 2.57 -22.09
C LEU A 155 1.84 1.32 -22.97
N ASP A 156 2.72 0.37 -22.65
CA ASP A 156 2.81 -0.90 -23.39
C ASP A 156 1.50 -1.68 -23.33
N TYR A 157 0.88 -1.74 -22.14
CA TYR A 157 -0.41 -2.40 -21.98
C TYR A 157 -1.50 -1.66 -22.79
N ALA A 158 -1.61 -0.34 -22.63
CA ALA A 158 -2.58 0.48 -23.34
C ALA A 158 -2.47 0.36 -24.87
N ASN A 159 -1.25 0.28 -25.42
CA ASN A 159 -1.01 0.07 -26.84
C ASN A 159 -1.48 -1.30 -27.34
N SER A 160 -1.65 -2.24 -26.43
CA SER A 160 -2.04 -3.62 -26.73
C SER A 160 -3.54 -3.88 -26.63
N ILE A 161 -4.34 -2.91 -26.16
CA ILE A 161 -5.80 -3.01 -25.98
C ILE A 161 -6.52 -1.94 -26.80
N LYS A 162 -7.81 -2.17 -27.05
CA LYS A 162 -8.65 -1.22 -27.77
C LYS A 162 -9.12 -0.09 -26.85
N THR A 163 -9.40 1.07 -27.43
CA THR A 163 -10.03 2.19 -26.72
C THR A 163 -11.42 1.79 -26.25
N GLN A 164 -11.79 2.25 -25.05
CA GLN A 164 -13.11 2.03 -24.48
C GLN A 164 -14.05 3.18 -24.91
N GLU A 165 -14.50 3.13 -26.17
CA GLU A 165 -15.29 4.19 -26.77
C GLU A 165 -16.68 4.37 -26.11
N ASP A 166 -17.19 3.33 -25.49
CA ASP A 166 -18.51 3.33 -24.84
C ASP A 166 -18.49 3.87 -23.41
N ASN A 167 -17.30 4.17 -22.83
CA ASN A 167 -17.20 4.70 -21.47
C ASN A 167 -17.15 6.23 -21.47
N ALA A 168 -18.32 6.84 -21.42
CA ALA A 168 -18.45 8.32 -21.46
C ALA A 168 -17.75 9.03 -20.28
N GLU A 169 -17.67 8.39 -19.11
CA GLU A 169 -17.03 8.97 -17.91
C GLU A 169 -15.52 9.05 -18.07
N LEU A 170 -14.88 7.97 -18.54
CA LEU A 170 -13.44 7.96 -18.82
C LEU A 170 -13.06 8.95 -19.91
N LEU A 171 -13.89 9.07 -20.96
CA LEU A 171 -13.67 10.04 -22.03
C LEU A 171 -13.84 11.49 -21.54
N ALA A 172 -14.79 11.75 -20.64
CA ALA A 172 -14.96 13.06 -20.04
C ALA A 172 -13.77 13.43 -19.17
N LEU A 173 -13.31 12.50 -18.30
CA LEU A 173 -12.16 12.71 -17.44
C LEU A 173 -10.86 12.91 -18.25
N SER A 174 -10.67 12.16 -19.32
CA SER A 174 -9.54 12.34 -20.24
C SER A 174 -9.52 13.76 -20.85
N ARG A 175 -10.69 14.27 -21.30
CA ARG A 175 -10.79 15.63 -21.83
C ARG A 175 -10.50 16.69 -20.77
N GLU A 176 -11.00 16.50 -19.56
CA GLU A 176 -10.75 17.40 -18.44
C GLU A 176 -9.24 17.51 -18.13
N ILE A 177 -8.55 16.37 -18.04
CA ILE A 177 -7.10 16.31 -17.80
C ILE A 177 -6.34 17.01 -18.92
N LYS A 178 -6.70 16.79 -20.19
CA LYS A 178 -6.08 17.47 -21.34
C LYS A 178 -6.26 18.98 -21.28
N GLY A 179 -7.42 19.43 -20.82
CA GLY A 179 -7.71 20.86 -20.66
C GLY A 179 -7.01 21.53 -19.48
N GLN A 180 -6.86 20.82 -18.37
CA GLN A 180 -6.30 21.39 -17.14
C GLN A 180 -4.76 21.26 -17.06
N ILE A 181 -4.17 20.21 -17.62
CA ILE A 181 -2.73 19.93 -17.51
C ILE A 181 -2.03 20.20 -18.86
N HIS A 182 -2.18 19.31 -19.81
CA HIS A 182 -1.59 19.42 -21.15
C HIS A 182 -2.26 18.43 -22.12
N ALA A 183 -2.37 18.83 -23.41
CA ALA A 183 -3.01 18.01 -24.44
C ALA A 183 -2.33 16.63 -24.65
N ASP A 184 -1.01 16.60 -24.51
CA ASP A 184 -0.19 15.38 -24.71
C ASP A 184 0.15 14.68 -23.40
N TYR A 185 -0.59 14.95 -22.31
CA TYR A 185 -0.33 14.28 -21.05
C TYR A 185 -0.76 12.81 -21.12
N TYR A 186 0.21 11.89 -21.02
CA TYR A 186 0.03 10.46 -21.26
C TYR A 186 -1.12 9.82 -20.45
N LEU A 187 -1.38 10.29 -19.24
CA LEU A 187 -2.46 9.77 -18.38
C LEU A 187 -3.83 9.92 -19.04
N ALA A 188 -4.05 11.01 -19.77
CA ALA A 188 -5.32 11.23 -20.46
C ALA A 188 -5.59 10.16 -21.55
N ASP A 189 -4.54 9.71 -22.22
CA ASP A 189 -4.65 8.66 -23.24
C ASP A 189 -4.79 7.27 -22.59
N LEU A 190 -4.12 7.01 -21.46
CA LEU A 190 -4.27 5.78 -20.67
C LEU A 190 -5.72 5.60 -20.21
N LEU A 191 -6.35 6.67 -19.71
CA LEU A 191 -7.74 6.64 -19.26
C LEU A 191 -8.72 6.23 -20.37
N THR A 192 -8.49 6.65 -21.63
CA THR A 192 -9.35 6.22 -22.75
C THR A 192 -9.27 4.72 -23.02
N LYS A 193 -8.25 4.06 -22.51
CA LYS A 193 -8.03 2.61 -22.61
C LYS A 193 -8.49 1.86 -21.35
N GLY A 194 -8.89 2.57 -20.30
CA GLY A 194 -9.23 1.98 -19.01
C GLY A 194 -8.00 1.53 -18.19
N VAL A 195 -6.86 2.24 -18.36
CA VAL A 195 -5.59 1.98 -17.67
C VAL A 195 -5.27 3.09 -16.68
#